data_03d31fbb26c0578ffbd25e59f4b35487
#
_entry.id   03d31fbb26c0578ffbd25e59f4b35487
#
_cell.length_a   1.000
_cell.length_b   1.000
_cell.length_c   1.000
_cell.angle_alpha   90.00
_cell.angle_beta   90.00
_cell.angle_gamma   90.00
#
_symmetry.space_group_name_H-M   'P 1'
#
loop_
_entity.id
_entity.type
_entity.pdbx_description
1 polymer ?
#
loop_
_entity_poly.entity_id
_entity_poly.type
_entity_poly.pdbx_seq_one_letter_code
_entity_poly.pdbx_strand_id
1 'polypeptide(L)'
;VLHATAFRRLAGKTQVFIFPDDHQRTRLTHALEVAQVATSVARAVGANVALTEAIALGHDCGHGPGGHASEDAFSPFLDEGFDHAVWGADVVLAPLNLCEETVDGIRNHSWSRPRPATAEGEIVSWADRIAYVCHDMEDAVAAGIVSVDMLPDDVRAVCGTDRRMWLSAFVTALVDTVRDRGEIALVEPVAAALEAFRAFNYRHIYMRPASRRQSATVVAVLRSLVEHYADRPFALPDRVRLTDEVPPGSPQSLRAAVTWVAGMTDRYAFDEARVRLGWRREALPQGIS
;
A
#
# COMPACT_ATOMS: atom_id res chain seq x y z
N VAL A 1 -15.17 -7.73 0.13
CA VAL A 1 -14.13 -6.69 0.20
C VAL A 1 -14.62 -5.37 -0.38
N LEU A 2 -15.09 -5.33 -1.63
CA LEU A 2 -15.48 -4.11 -2.36
C LEU A 2 -16.44 -3.19 -1.57
N HIS A 3 -17.38 -3.77 -0.81
CA HIS A 3 -18.33 -3.02 0.01
C HIS A 3 -17.82 -2.65 1.42
N ALA A 4 -16.61 -3.09 1.78
CA ALA A 4 -16.03 -2.77 3.08
C ALA A 4 -15.69 -1.28 3.21
N THR A 5 -15.91 -0.73 4.41
CA THR A 5 -15.52 0.66 4.70
C THR A 5 -14.01 0.86 4.56
N ALA A 6 -13.22 -0.15 4.92
CA ALA A 6 -11.76 -0.13 4.77
C ALA A 6 -11.34 0.09 3.31
N PHE A 7 -11.95 -0.65 2.37
CA PHE A 7 -11.69 -0.50 0.94
C PHE A 7 -12.04 0.92 0.45
N ARG A 8 -13.23 1.45 0.80
CA ARG A 8 -13.60 2.81 0.41
C ARG A 8 -12.67 3.89 0.96
N ARG A 9 -12.09 3.67 2.16
CA ARG A 9 -11.13 4.62 2.77
C ARG A 9 -9.82 4.71 2.02
N LEU A 10 -9.46 3.72 1.20
CA LEU A 10 -8.27 3.77 0.35
C LEU A 10 -8.30 4.99 -0.60
N ALA A 11 -9.48 5.51 -0.95
CA ALA A 11 -9.63 6.74 -1.73
C ALA A 11 -9.03 7.99 -1.05
N GLY A 12 -8.87 7.97 0.26
CA GLY A 12 -8.30 9.08 1.04
C GLY A 12 -6.94 8.74 1.66
N LYS A 13 -6.25 7.72 1.16
CA LYS A 13 -4.92 7.31 1.63
C LYS A 13 -3.88 7.47 0.52
N THR A 14 -2.72 7.96 0.89
CA THR A 14 -1.56 8.14 0.00
C THR A 14 -1.14 6.83 -0.65
N GLN A 15 -0.95 6.85 -1.98
CA GLN A 15 -0.19 5.83 -2.72
C GLN A 15 1.29 6.23 -2.76
N VAL A 16 1.63 7.29 -3.47
CA VAL A 16 2.99 7.82 -3.61
C VAL A 16 3.10 9.22 -3.01
N PHE A 17 2.17 10.09 -3.38
CA PHE A 17 2.17 11.50 -2.99
C PHE A 17 1.04 11.80 -2.00
N ILE A 18 1.39 12.52 -0.93
CA ILE A 18 0.41 12.97 0.07
C ILE A 18 -0.44 14.08 -0.59
N PHE A 19 -1.76 13.99 -0.42
CA PHE A 19 -2.71 14.87 -1.08
C PHE A 19 -2.48 14.95 -2.59
N PRO A 20 -2.67 13.82 -3.29
CA PRO A 20 -2.47 13.77 -4.72
C PRO A 20 -3.39 14.76 -5.45
N ASP A 21 -2.92 15.28 -6.58
CA ASP A 21 -3.75 16.04 -7.50
C ASP A 21 -4.83 15.15 -8.14
N ASP A 22 -5.85 15.76 -8.73
CA ASP A 22 -7.09 15.09 -9.19
C ASP A 22 -6.89 13.81 -10.03
N HIS A 23 -5.82 13.74 -10.82
CA HIS A 23 -5.52 12.58 -11.68
C HIS A 23 -4.37 11.70 -11.21
N GLN A 24 -3.78 12.00 -10.05
CA GLN A 24 -2.80 11.13 -9.42
C GLN A 24 -3.48 10.02 -8.64
N ARG A 25 -2.79 8.90 -8.48
CA ARG A 25 -3.37 7.71 -7.85
C ARG A 25 -3.51 7.85 -6.35
N THR A 26 -4.66 7.42 -5.87
CA THR A 26 -4.88 7.04 -4.47
C THR A 26 -4.70 5.54 -4.31
N ARG A 27 -4.63 5.02 -3.07
CA ARG A 27 -4.61 3.58 -2.84
C ARG A 27 -5.83 2.85 -3.40
N LEU A 28 -6.98 3.51 -3.49
CA LEU A 28 -8.17 2.90 -4.09
C LEU A 28 -7.97 2.65 -5.59
N THR A 29 -7.50 3.65 -6.33
CA THR A 29 -7.27 3.50 -7.77
C THR A 29 -6.15 2.50 -8.05
N HIS A 30 -5.08 2.51 -7.24
CA HIS A 30 -4.04 1.48 -7.30
C HIS A 30 -4.60 0.07 -7.09
N ALA A 31 -5.39 -0.16 -6.05
CA ALA A 31 -5.98 -1.48 -5.78
C ALA A 31 -6.88 -1.97 -6.94
N LEU A 32 -7.62 -1.06 -7.58
CA LEU A 32 -8.43 -1.39 -8.76
C LEU A 32 -7.55 -1.73 -9.98
N GLU A 33 -6.46 -1.01 -10.20
CA GLU A 33 -5.50 -1.27 -11.28
C GLU A 33 -4.76 -2.60 -11.05
N VAL A 34 -4.34 -2.89 -9.81
CA VAL A 34 -3.78 -4.21 -9.43
C VAL A 34 -4.77 -5.32 -9.69
N ALA A 35 -6.04 -5.15 -9.31
CA ALA A 35 -7.08 -6.14 -9.57
C ALA A 35 -7.29 -6.38 -11.07
N GLN A 36 -7.23 -5.33 -11.89
CA GLN A 36 -7.33 -5.44 -13.35
C GLN A 36 -6.14 -6.22 -13.93
N VAL A 37 -4.92 -5.91 -13.52
CA VAL A 37 -3.70 -6.61 -13.98
C VAL A 37 -3.73 -8.07 -13.53
N ALA A 38 -3.93 -8.33 -12.23
CA ALA A 38 -3.94 -9.67 -11.65
C ALA A 38 -5.00 -10.58 -12.29
N THR A 39 -6.24 -10.07 -12.43
CA THR A 39 -7.32 -10.87 -13.06
C THR A 39 -7.10 -11.11 -14.55
N SER A 40 -6.38 -10.23 -15.25
CA SER A 40 -5.99 -10.44 -16.64
C SER A 40 -4.98 -11.60 -16.75
N VAL A 41 -3.98 -11.62 -15.87
CA VAL A 41 -3.03 -12.74 -15.76
C VAL A 41 -3.77 -14.03 -15.40
N ALA A 42 -4.60 -14.01 -14.35
CA ALA A 42 -5.35 -15.19 -13.90
C ALA A 42 -6.20 -15.80 -15.02
N ARG A 43 -6.92 -14.98 -15.80
CA ARG A 43 -7.68 -15.45 -16.98
C ARG A 43 -6.78 -16.08 -18.03
N ALA A 44 -5.62 -15.50 -18.32
CA ALA A 44 -4.70 -15.96 -19.34
C ALA A 44 -4.05 -17.32 -18.99
N VAL A 45 -3.85 -17.59 -17.69
CA VAL A 45 -3.20 -18.82 -17.22
C VAL A 45 -4.18 -19.86 -16.65
N GLY A 46 -5.49 -19.55 -16.58
CA GLY A 46 -6.52 -20.47 -16.11
C GLY A 46 -6.63 -20.58 -14.58
N ALA A 47 -6.15 -19.57 -13.84
CA ALA A 47 -6.30 -19.48 -12.39
C ALA A 47 -7.70 -18.98 -11.96
N ASN A 48 -8.03 -19.08 -10.68
CA ASN A 48 -9.32 -18.65 -10.14
C ASN A 48 -9.42 -17.11 -10.10
N VAL A 49 -10.10 -16.53 -11.09
CA VAL A 49 -10.25 -15.09 -11.25
C VAL A 49 -10.95 -14.44 -10.05
N ALA A 50 -11.95 -15.08 -9.47
CA ALA A 50 -12.69 -14.52 -8.34
C ALA A 50 -11.83 -14.47 -7.07
N LEU A 51 -11.02 -15.49 -6.81
CA LEU A 51 -10.05 -15.48 -5.71
C LEU A 51 -8.98 -14.42 -5.93
N THR A 52 -8.42 -14.33 -7.14
CA THR A 52 -7.43 -13.32 -7.52
C THR A 52 -7.98 -11.90 -7.30
N GLU A 53 -9.22 -11.63 -7.73
CA GLU A 53 -9.86 -10.32 -7.55
C GLU A 53 -10.06 -10.00 -6.07
N ALA A 54 -10.53 -10.96 -5.27
CA ALA A 54 -10.76 -10.75 -3.84
C ALA A 54 -9.46 -10.42 -3.10
N ILE A 55 -8.36 -11.11 -3.40
CA ILE A 55 -7.03 -10.82 -2.83
C ILE A 55 -6.56 -9.44 -3.27
N ALA A 56 -6.62 -9.13 -4.57
CA ALA A 56 -6.14 -7.88 -5.13
C ALA A 56 -6.90 -6.66 -4.58
N LEU A 57 -8.22 -6.75 -4.41
CA LEU A 57 -9.00 -5.67 -3.79
C LEU A 57 -8.70 -5.49 -2.30
N GLY A 58 -8.27 -6.56 -1.63
CA GLY A 58 -8.02 -6.56 -0.19
C GLY A 58 -6.60 -6.19 0.23
N HIS A 59 -5.62 -6.37 -0.67
CA HIS A 59 -4.19 -6.40 -0.31
C HIS A 59 -3.72 -5.18 0.48
N ASP A 60 -4.18 -3.99 0.11
CA ASP A 60 -3.76 -2.70 0.69
C ASP A 60 -4.70 -2.17 1.80
N CYS A 61 -5.76 -2.90 2.17
CA CYS A 61 -6.75 -2.43 3.15
C CYS A 61 -6.17 -2.17 4.55
N GLY A 62 -5.00 -2.73 4.86
CA GLY A 62 -4.33 -2.56 6.14
C GLY A 62 -3.46 -1.31 6.27
N HIS A 63 -3.15 -0.60 5.19
CA HIS A 63 -2.37 0.63 5.27
C HIS A 63 -3.03 1.70 6.14
N GLY A 64 -2.21 2.39 6.93
CA GLY A 64 -2.61 3.61 7.63
C GLY A 64 -2.52 4.87 6.75
N PRO A 65 -2.82 6.05 7.33
CA PRO A 65 -2.61 7.33 6.68
C PRO A 65 -1.14 7.52 6.26
N GLY A 66 -0.91 8.13 5.09
CA GLY A 66 0.44 8.34 4.58
C GLY A 66 1.13 7.07 4.05
N GLY A 67 0.38 5.99 3.84
CA GLY A 67 0.90 4.76 3.23
C GLY A 67 2.00 4.08 4.05
N HIS A 68 3.14 3.75 3.45
CA HIS A 68 4.26 3.08 4.14
C HIS A 68 4.82 3.87 5.34
N ALA A 69 4.71 5.20 5.37
CA ALA A 69 5.09 5.97 6.55
C ALA A 69 4.30 5.58 7.81
N SER A 70 3.09 5.02 7.65
CA SER A 70 2.31 4.51 8.77
C SER A 70 2.91 3.28 9.43
N GLU A 71 3.65 2.44 8.69
CA GLU A 71 4.34 1.28 9.26
C GLU A 71 5.46 1.71 10.21
N ASP A 72 6.27 2.69 9.77
CA ASP A 72 7.31 3.29 10.62
C ASP A 72 6.72 4.01 11.85
N ALA A 73 5.53 4.58 11.68
CA ALA A 73 4.86 5.28 12.76
C ALA A 73 4.32 4.33 13.83
N PHE A 74 3.69 3.22 13.42
CA PHE A 74 2.94 2.35 14.32
C PHE A 74 3.77 1.20 14.90
N SER A 75 4.80 0.74 14.20
CA SER A 75 5.64 -0.39 14.64
C SER A 75 6.18 -0.25 16.07
N PRO A 76 6.60 0.94 16.54
CA PRO A 76 7.10 1.06 17.92
C PRO A 76 6.07 0.85 19.03
N PHE A 77 4.78 0.83 18.70
CA PHE A 77 3.68 0.69 19.66
C PHE A 77 3.12 -0.74 19.79
N LEU A 78 3.64 -1.65 18.97
CA LEU A 78 3.21 -3.05 18.92
C LEU A 78 4.42 -3.97 19.04
N ASP A 79 4.34 -4.98 19.90
CA ASP A 79 5.42 -5.93 20.13
C ASP A 79 5.81 -6.68 18.84
N GLU A 80 4.81 -7.01 18.02
CA GLU A 80 4.98 -7.68 16.72
C GLU A 80 5.38 -6.73 15.58
N GLY A 81 5.40 -5.41 15.82
CA GLY A 81 5.51 -4.38 14.79
C GLY A 81 4.19 -4.18 14.03
N PHE A 82 4.21 -3.29 13.03
CA PHE A 82 3.07 -3.03 12.16
C PHE A 82 3.45 -3.33 10.70
N ASP A 83 2.75 -4.28 10.11
CA ASP A 83 2.86 -4.67 8.70
C ASP A 83 1.46 -4.56 8.09
N HIS A 84 1.28 -3.73 7.06
CA HIS A 84 -0.03 -3.47 6.46
C HIS A 84 -0.69 -4.73 5.91
N ALA A 85 0.09 -5.67 5.36
CA ALA A 85 -0.43 -6.91 4.79
C ALA A 85 -1.05 -7.80 5.88
N VAL A 86 -0.31 -7.98 6.98
CA VAL A 86 -0.79 -8.73 8.17
C VAL A 86 -1.95 -7.99 8.82
N TRP A 87 -1.83 -6.68 9.03
CA TRP A 87 -2.88 -5.87 9.65
C TRP A 87 -4.16 -5.86 8.83
N GLY A 88 -4.03 -5.82 7.51
CA GLY A 88 -5.15 -5.92 6.56
C GLY A 88 -5.90 -7.23 6.68
N ALA A 89 -5.17 -8.33 6.65
CA ALA A 89 -5.73 -9.68 6.72
C ALA A 89 -6.35 -9.99 8.09
N ASP A 90 -5.60 -9.74 9.18
CA ASP A 90 -5.91 -10.27 10.51
C ASP A 90 -6.74 -9.34 11.39
N VAL A 91 -6.76 -8.03 11.07
CA VAL A 91 -7.46 -7.02 11.86
C VAL A 91 -8.54 -6.32 11.06
N VAL A 92 -8.17 -5.73 9.91
CA VAL A 92 -9.09 -4.84 9.18
C VAL A 92 -10.18 -5.61 8.45
N LEU A 93 -9.85 -6.72 7.80
CA LEU A 93 -10.76 -7.55 7.01
C LEU A 93 -11.26 -8.79 7.76
N ALA A 94 -10.73 -9.09 8.95
CA ALA A 94 -11.19 -10.22 9.78
C ALA A 94 -12.72 -10.28 9.98
N PRO A 95 -13.43 -9.14 10.20
CA PRO A 95 -14.88 -9.16 10.36
C PRO A 95 -15.66 -9.60 9.12
N LEU A 96 -15.03 -9.68 7.95
CA LEU A 96 -15.67 -10.12 6.70
C LEU A 96 -15.75 -11.65 6.59
N ASN A 97 -15.06 -12.40 7.45
CA ASN A 97 -15.00 -13.85 7.44
C ASN A 97 -14.67 -14.41 6.04
N LEU A 98 -13.58 -13.91 5.45
CA LEU A 98 -13.08 -14.35 4.15
C LEU A 98 -12.54 -15.79 4.23
N CYS A 99 -12.51 -16.51 3.10
CA CYS A 99 -11.88 -17.82 3.04
C CYS A 99 -10.36 -17.72 3.29
N GLU A 100 -9.77 -18.82 3.75
CA GLU A 100 -8.37 -18.87 4.18
C GLU A 100 -7.42 -18.47 3.04
N GLU A 101 -7.70 -18.89 1.82
CA GLU A 101 -6.89 -18.58 0.64
C GLU A 101 -6.89 -17.07 0.34
N THR A 102 -8.01 -16.38 0.55
CA THR A 102 -8.09 -14.92 0.40
C THR A 102 -7.28 -14.23 1.50
N VAL A 103 -7.43 -14.69 2.74
CA VAL A 103 -6.70 -14.14 3.90
C VAL A 103 -5.20 -14.35 3.74
N ASP A 104 -4.77 -15.55 3.34
CA ASP A 104 -3.37 -15.87 3.07
C ASP A 104 -2.79 -15.00 1.96
N GLY A 105 -3.50 -14.89 0.84
CA GLY A 105 -3.07 -14.05 -0.28
C GLY A 105 -2.92 -12.58 0.10
N ILE A 106 -3.84 -12.02 0.90
CA ILE A 106 -3.74 -10.66 1.42
C ILE A 106 -2.55 -10.53 2.39
N ARG A 107 -2.40 -11.47 3.33
CA ARG A 107 -1.32 -11.45 4.34
C ARG A 107 0.07 -11.54 3.73
N ASN A 108 0.21 -12.24 2.63
CA ASN A 108 1.49 -12.60 2.04
C ASN A 108 1.75 -11.97 0.66
N HIS A 109 0.95 -10.95 0.23
CA HIS A 109 1.15 -10.32 -1.08
C HIS A 109 2.47 -9.55 -1.19
N SER A 110 2.94 -8.96 -0.09
CA SER A 110 4.17 -8.18 -0.06
C SER A 110 5.40 -9.09 -0.13
N TRP A 111 6.41 -8.66 -0.88
CA TRP A 111 7.66 -9.42 -1.06
C TRP A 111 8.56 -9.48 0.19
N SER A 112 8.25 -8.75 1.23
CA SER A 112 8.84 -8.90 2.56
C SER A 112 8.26 -10.06 3.35
N ARG A 113 7.15 -10.66 2.84
CA ARG A 113 6.41 -11.74 3.48
C ARG A 113 6.76 -13.10 2.86
N PRO A 114 6.41 -14.21 3.50
CA PRO A 114 6.45 -15.53 2.86
C PRO A 114 5.64 -15.55 1.57
N ARG A 115 6.03 -16.43 0.66
CA ARG A 115 5.27 -16.66 -0.58
C ARG A 115 3.83 -17.09 -0.25
N PRO A 116 2.81 -16.51 -0.92
CA PRO A 116 1.42 -16.95 -0.77
C PRO A 116 1.25 -18.44 -1.05
N ALA A 117 0.29 -19.07 -0.38
CA ALA A 117 0.03 -20.52 -0.53
C ALA A 117 -0.64 -20.88 -1.85
N THR A 118 -1.29 -19.92 -2.53
CA THR A 118 -2.02 -20.13 -3.77
C THR A 118 -1.37 -19.43 -4.95
N ALA A 119 -1.57 -19.97 -6.15
CA ALA A 119 -1.15 -19.33 -7.40
C ALA A 119 -1.77 -17.93 -7.57
N GLU A 120 -3.02 -17.77 -7.16
CA GLU A 120 -3.74 -16.50 -7.21
C GLU A 120 -3.10 -15.43 -6.31
N GLY A 121 -2.71 -15.80 -5.10
CA GLY A 121 -1.98 -14.91 -4.19
C GLY A 121 -0.64 -14.50 -4.78
N GLU A 122 0.07 -15.41 -5.39
CA GLU A 122 1.34 -15.13 -6.06
C GLU A 122 1.16 -14.24 -7.31
N ILE A 123 0.12 -14.47 -8.11
CA ILE A 123 -0.24 -13.59 -9.23
C ILE A 123 -0.50 -12.18 -8.73
N VAL A 124 -1.22 -12.00 -7.61
CA VAL A 124 -1.46 -10.67 -7.03
C VAL A 124 -0.16 -10.03 -6.55
N SER A 125 0.73 -10.77 -5.91
CA SER A 125 2.04 -10.26 -5.47
C SER A 125 2.90 -9.74 -6.63
N TRP A 126 2.89 -10.42 -7.77
CA TRP A 126 3.54 -9.94 -8.99
C TRP A 126 2.81 -8.76 -9.62
N ALA A 127 1.48 -8.83 -9.69
CA ALA A 127 0.66 -7.76 -10.27
C ALA A 127 0.80 -6.44 -9.50
N ASP A 128 0.83 -6.48 -8.17
CA ASP A 128 1.08 -5.31 -7.33
C ASP A 128 2.44 -4.69 -7.65
N ARG A 129 3.51 -5.51 -7.69
CA ARG A 129 4.85 -5.04 -8.02
C ARG A 129 4.94 -4.41 -9.41
N ILE A 130 4.39 -5.07 -10.42
CA ILE A 130 4.37 -4.55 -11.79
C ILE A 130 3.59 -3.23 -11.83
N ALA A 131 2.42 -3.21 -11.20
CA ALA A 131 1.56 -2.05 -11.18
C ALA A 131 2.24 -0.84 -10.53
N TYR A 132 2.73 -0.96 -9.28
CA TYR A 132 3.33 0.20 -8.63
C TYR A 132 4.59 0.69 -9.34
N VAL A 133 5.43 -0.18 -9.89
CA VAL A 133 6.63 0.25 -10.63
C VAL A 133 6.25 1.10 -11.85
N CYS A 134 5.25 0.67 -12.62
CA CYS A 134 4.83 1.37 -13.83
C CYS A 134 4.01 2.65 -13.50
N HIS A 135 3.11 2.56 -12.55
CA HIS A 135 2.18 3.63 -12.24
C HIS A 135 2.83 4.77 -11.45
N ASP A 136 3.72 4.45 -10.51
CA ASP A 136 4.42 5.46 -9.73
C ASP A 136 5.38 6.29 -10.61
N MET A 137 5.97 5.64 -11.62
CA MET A 137 6.74 6.36 -12.65
C MET A 137 5.86 7.31 -13.47
N GLU A 138 4.68 6.86 -13.91
CA GLU A 138 3.74 7.70 -14.65
C GLU A 138 3.31 8.92 -13.83
N ASP A 139 2.94 8.71 -12.56
CA ASP A 139 2.53 9.79 -11.65
C ASP A 139 3.70 10.76 -11.38
N ALA A 140 4.92 10.24 -11.23
CA ALA A 140 6.11 11.07 -11.02
C ALA A 140 6.50 11.88 -12.26
N VAL A 141 6.28 11.34 -13.47
CA VAL A 141 6.44 12.08 -14.73
C VAL A 141 5.40 13.18 -14.84
N ALA A 142 4.13 12.88 -14.56
CA ALA A 142 3.04 13.87 -14.55
C ALA A 142 3.29 14.99 -13.54
N ALA A 143 3.90 14.68 -12.41
CA ALA A 143 4.29 15.65 -11.38
C ALA A 143 5.60 16.43 -11.72
N GLY A 144 6.25 16.16 -12.86
CA GLY A 144 7.50 16.81 -13.25
C GLY A 144 8.71 16.45 -12.38
N ILE A 145 8.63 15.34 -11.64
CA ILE A 145 9.67 14.87 -10.72
C ILE A 145 10.79 14.15 -11.47
N VAL A 146 10.41 13.34 -12.47
CA VAL A 146 11.30 12.57 -13.33
C VAL A 146 10.82 12.68 -14.77
N SER A 147 11.68 12.27 -15.72
CA SER A 147 11.29 12.08 -17.12
C SER A 147 11.63 10.67 -17.58
N VAL A 148 10.95 10.20 -18.61
CA VAL A 148 11.16 8.84 -19.15
C VAL A 148 12.60 8.64 -19.63
N ASP A 149 13.25 9.69 -20.14
CA ASP A 149 14.63 9.63 -20.60
C ASP A 149 15.65 9.37 -19.48
N MET A 150 15.25 9.57 -18.22
CA MET A 150 16.09 9.24 -17.06
C MET A 150 16.11 7.74 -16.73
N LEU A 151 15.14 6.95 -17.26
CA LEU A 151 15.16 5.50 -17.09
C LEU A 151 16.43 4.90 -17.72
N PRO A 152 17.02 3.86 -17.09
CA PRO A 152 18.14 3.14 -17.66
C PRO A 152 17.87 2.65 -19.09
N ASP A 153 18.88 2.66 -19.95
CA ASP A 153 18.74 2.29 -21.36
C ASP A 153 18.28 0.85 -21.56
N ASP A 154 18.73 -0.07 -20.71
CA ASP A 154 18.33 -1.47 -20.69
C ASP A 154 16.85 -1.63 -20.34
N VAL A 155 16.33 -0.86 -19.38
CA VAL A 155 14.90 -0.83 -19.06
C VAL A 155 14.09 -0.34 -20.26
N ARG A 156 14.51 0.76 -20.90
CA ARG A 156 13.82 1.31 -22.07
C ARG A 156 13.85 0.36 -23.28
N ALA A 157 14.96 -0.34 -23.45
CA ALA A 157 15.10 -1.32 -24.53
C ALA A 157 14.19 -2.54 -24.35
N VAL A 158 14.01 -3.01 -23.12
CA VAL A 158 13.18 -4.19 -22.82
C VAL A 158 11.70 -3.84 -22.69
N CYS A 159 11.37 -2.74 -22.02
CA CYS A 159 9.98 -2.42 -21.62
C CYS A 159 9.36 -1.28 -22.43
N GLY A 160 10.15 -0.55 -23.25
CA GLY A 160 9.66 0.63 -23.97
C GLY A 160 9.65 1.90 -23.10
N THR A 161 8.88 2.90 -23.56
CA THR A 161 8.96 4.28 -23.07
C THR A 161 7.66 4.87 -22.56
N ASP A 162 6.60 4.08 -22.44
CA ASP A 162 5.33 4.52 -21.87
C ASP A 162 4.68 3.43 -21.02
N ARG A 163 3.72 3.83 -20.18
CA ARG A 163 3.03 2.92 -19.26
C ARG A 163 2.43 1.70 -19.94
N ARG A 164 1.82 1.86 -21.11
CA ARG A 164 1.19 0.74 -21.84
C ARG A 164 2.25 -0.28 -22.26
N MET A 165 3.38 0.20 -22.74
CA MET A 165 4.49 -0.68 -23.12
C MET A 165 5.07 -1.37 -21.90
N TRP A 166 5.31 -0.66 -20.79
CA TRP A 166 5.83 -1.25 -19.54
C TRP A 166 4.92 -2.34 -19.01
N LEU A 167 3.63 -2.05 -18.82
CA LEU A 167 2.66 -3.05 -18.35
C LEU A 167 2.57 -4.24 -19.30
N SER A 168 2.52 -3.99 -20.62
CA SER A 168 2.44 -5.06 -21.62
C SER A 168 3.67 -5.98 -21.55
N ALA A 169 4.88 -5.42 -21.46
CA ALA A 169 6.11 -6.19 -21.39
C ALA A 169 6.13 -7.12 -20.19
N PHE A 170 5.83 -6.60 -18.99
CA PHE A 170 5.86 -7.40 -17.76
C PHE A 170 4.72 -8.40 -17.68
N VAL A 171 3.49 -8.01 -18.01
CA VAL A 171 2.32 -8.89 -17.95
C VAL A 171 2.44 -10.01 -18.98
N THR A 172 2.86 -9.71 -20.21
CA THR A 172 3.06 -10.74 -21.24
C THR A 172 4.15 -11.73 -20.83
N ALA A 173 5.30 -11.24 -20.36
CA ALA A 173 6.39 -12.10 -19.91
C ALA A 173 5.99 -13.00 -18.73
N LEU A 174 5.17 -12.49 -17.79
CA LEU A 174 4.65 -13.29 -16.68
C LEU A 174 3.73 -14.41 -17.19
N VAL A 175 2.80 -14.10 -18.10
CA VAL A 175 1.89 -15.08 -18.71
C VAL A 175 2.65 -16.14 -19.51
N ASP A 176 3.63 -15.71 -20.31
CA ASP A 176 4.43 -16.62 -21.13
C ASP A 176 5.27 -17.57 -20.25
N THR A 177 5.85 -17.06 -19.16
CA THR A 177 6.60 -17.88 -18.21
C THR A 177 5.71 -18.95 -17.57
N VAL A 178 4.49 -18.60 -17.17
CA VAL A 178 3.53 -19.57 -16.62
C VAL A 178 3.17 -20.64 -17.66
N ARG A 179 2.93 -20.25 -18.91
CA ARG A 179 2.59 -21.19 -19.99
C ARG A 179 3.73 -22.12 -20.33
N ASP A 180 4.96 -21.61 -20.37
CA ASP A 180 6.13 -22.37 -20.81
C ASP A 180 6.73 -23.24 -19.72
N ARG A 181 6.66 -22.79 -18.45
CA ARG A 181 7.36 -23.42 -17.32
C ARG A 181 6.45 -23.85 -16.17
N GLY A 182 5.19 -23.41 -16.14
CA GLY A 182 4.29 -23.66 -15.02
C GLY A 182 4.64 -22.86 -13.75
N GLU A 183 5.49 -21.83 -13.86
CA GLU A 183 5.99 -21.01 -12.74
C GLU A 183 5.52 -19.59 -12.88
N ILE A 184 5.04 -18.99 -11.76
CA ILE A 184 4.66 -17.59 -11.70
C ILE A 184 5.93 -16.78 -11.40
N ALA A 185 6.61 -16.35 -12.44
CA ALA A 185 7.89 -15.65 -12.38
C ALA A 185 8.13 -14.83 -13.64
N LEU A 186 9.05 -13.88 -13.54
CA LEU A 186 9.68 -13.27 -14.72
C LEU A 186 11.04 -13.92 -14.96
N VAL A 187 11.39 -14.06 -16.23
CA VAL A 187 12.70 -14.56 -16.66
C VAL A 187 13.51 -13.45 -17.28
N GLU A 188 14.84 -13.65 -17.38
CA GLU A 188 15.72 -12.70 -18.04
C GLU A 188 15.37 -12.55 -19.54
N PRO A 189 15.49 -11.34 -20.12
CA PRO A 189 16.02 -10.09 -19.51
C PRO A 189 14.95 -9.26 -18.78
N VAL A 190 13.68 -9.68 -18.78
CA VAL A 190 12.55 -8.87 -18.25
C VAL A 190 12.61 -8.77 -16.71
N ALA A 191 13.09 -9.82 -16.04
CA ALA A 191 13.29 -9.80 -14.59
C ALA A 191 14.28 -8.72 -14.16
N ALA A 192 15.45 -8.65 -14.82
CA ALA A 192 16.44 -7.61 -14.55
C ALA A 192 15.91 -6.21 -14.86
N ALA A 193 15.12 -6.05 -15.93
CA ALA A 193 14.52 -4.77 -16.29
C ALA A 193 13.53 -4.28 -15.20
N LEU A 194 12.69 -5.18 -14.64
CA LEU A 194 11.78 -4.82 -13.55
C LEU A 194 12.55 -4.40 -12.29
N GLU A 195 13.62 -5.11 -11.94
CA GLU A 195 14.46 -4.78 -10.79
C GLU A 195 15.16 -3.43 -10.98
N ALA A 196 15.75 -3.18 -12.14
CA ALA A 196 16.40 -1.90 -12.47
C ALA A 196 15.39 -0.74 -12.45
N PHE A 197 14.19 -0.95 -12.98
CA PHE A 197 13.11 0.04 -12.96
C PHE A 197 12.67 0.35 -11.52
N ARG A 198 12.46 -0.66 -10.71
CA ARG A 198 12.14 -0.49 -9.29
C ARG A 198 13.25 0.25 -8.54
N ALA A 199 14.50 -0.08 -8.78
CA ALA A 199 15.64 0.60 -8.18
C ALA A 199 15.71 2.08 -8.59
N PHE A 200 15.35 2.39 -9.84
CA PHE A 200 15.22 3.77 -10.32
C PHE A 200 14.14 4.52 -9.54
N ASN A 201 12.91 3.97 -9.44
CA ASN A 201 11.82 4.59 -8.69
C ASN A 201 12.21 4.80 -7.22
N TYR A 202 12.84 3.81 -6.60
CA TYR A 202 13.30 3.92 -5.21
C TYR A 202 14.22 5.13 -5.04
N ARG A 203 15.22 5.29 -5.89
CA ARG A 203 16.19 6.39 -5.81
C ARG A 203 15.59 7.75 -6.14
N HIS A 204 14.80 7.84 -7.21
CA HIS A 204 14.42 9.10 -7.81
C HIS A 204 13.02 9.58 -7.42
N ILE A 205 12.17 8.71 -6.87
CA ILE A 205 10.81 9.05 -6.44
C ILE A 205 10.71 9.00 -4.91
N TYR A 206 10.95 7.82 -4.29
CA TYR A 206 10.68 7.63 -2.87
C TYR A 206 11.74 8.24 -1.96
N MET A 207 13.02 8.14 -2.33
CA MET A 207 14.15 8.60 -1.52
C MET A 207 14.56 10.07 -1.77
N ARG A 208 13.78 10.84 -2.56
CA ARG A 208 14.00 12.29 -2.69
C ARG A 208 13.95 12.98 -1.33
N PRO A 209 14.75 14.05 -1.13
CA PRO A 209 14.72 14.80 0.11
C PRO A 209 13.32 15.33 0.48
N ALA A 210 12.52 15.78 -0.50
CA ALA A 210 11.14 16.23 -0.27
C ALA A 210 10.23 15.09 0.22
N SER A 211 10.27 13.91 -0.43
CA SER A 211 9.48 12.73 -0.02
C SER A 211 9.85 12.27 1.39
N ARG A 212 11.15 12.23 1.70
CA ARG A 212 11.63 11.86 3.04
C ARG A 212 11.20 12.85 4.13
N ARG A 213 11.24 14.16 3.85
CA ARG A 213 10.76 15.17 4.82
C ARG A 213 9.26 15.03 5.09
N GLN A 214 8.47 14.82 4.05
CA GLN A 214 7.03 14.59 4.20
C GLN A 214 6.74 13.31 4.99
N SER A 215 7.40 12.20 4.66
CA SER A 215 7.29 10.94 5.40
C SER A 215 7.62 11.11 6.88
N ALA A 216 8.72 11.79 7.21
CA ALA A 216 9.09 12.07 8.61
C ALA A 216 8.02 12.89 9.35
N THR A 217 7.39 13.85 8.67
CA THR A 217 6.30 14.62 9.25
C THR A 217 5.06 13.74 9.48
N VAL A 218 4.70 12.89 8.53
CA VAL A 218 3.60 11.92 8.69
C VAL A 218 3.85 11.03 9.90
N VAL A 219 5.04 10.45 10.01
CA VAL A 219 5.43 9.60 11.14
C VAL A 219 5.25 10.34 12.47
N ALA A 220 5.73 11.58 12.57
CA ALA A 220 5.60 12.38 13.79
C ALA A 220 4.12 12.66 14.15
N VAL A 221 3.31 13.02 13.17
CA VAL A 221 1.86 13.25 13.36
C VAL A 221 1.15 11.99 13.83
N LEU A 222 1.37 10.87 13.17
CA LEU A 222 0.69 9.62 13.50
C LEU A 222 1.10 9.10 14.88
N ARG A 223 2.38 9.20 15.25
CA ARG A 223 2.85 8.84 16.59
C ARG A 223 2.17 9.69 17.66
N SER A 224 2.12 11.00 17.47
CA SER A 224 1.47 11.90 18.43
C SER A 224 -0.04 11.60 18.58
N LEU A 225 -0.72 11.17 17.51
CA LEU A 225 -2.11 10.71 17.59
C LEU A 225 -2.26 9.41 18.36
N VAL A 226 -1.39 8.42 18.11
CA VAL A 226 -1.41 7.14 18.85
C VAL A 226 -1.17 7.39 20.34
N GLU A 227 -0.15 8.15 20.70
CA GLU A 227 0.14 8.54 22.09
C GLU A 227 -1.07 9.23 22.74
N HIS A 228 -1.67 10.20 22.04
CA HIS A 228 -2.84 10.91 22.56
C HIS A 228 -4.01 9.98 22.90
N TYR A 229 -4.32 9.02 21.98
CA TYR A 229 -5.44 8.11 22.20
C TYR A 229 -5.10 6.99 23.17
N ALA A 230 -3.84 6.56 23.23
CA ALA A 230 -3.39 5.57 24.20
C ALA A 230 -3.45 6.11 25.65
N ASP A 231 -3.07 7.39 25.83
CA ASP A 231 -3.16 8.06 27.12
C ASP A 231 -4.59 8.44 27.52
N ARG A 232 -5.51 8.50 26.55
CA ARG A 232 -6.91 8.90 26.73
C ARG A 232 -7.86 7.92 26.07
N PRO A 233 -7.97 6.67 26.57
CA PRO A 233 -8.82 5.63 25.95
C PRO A 233 -10.29 6.05 25.79
N PHE A 234 -10.79 6.94 26.67
CA PHE A 234 -12.15 7.48 26.57
C PHE A 234 -12.38 8.41 25.38
N ALA A 235 -11.31 8.96 24.79
CA ALA A 235 -11.41 9.75 23.58
C ALA A 235 -11.60 8.91 22.31
N LEU A 236 -11.38 7.60 22.40
CA LEU A 236 -11.66 6.67 21.31
C LEU A 236 -13.16 6.55 21.04
N PRO A 237 -13.59 6.43 19.77
CA PRO A 237 -15.00 6.16 19.44
C PRO A 237 -15.48 4.84 20.00
N ASP A 238 -16.78 4.74 20.28
CA ASP A 238 -17.41 3.56 20.92
C ASP A 238 -17.06 2.22 20.27
N ARG A 239 -16.92 2.20 18.93
CA ARG A 239 -16.59 0.98 18.15
C ARG A 239 -15.19 0.40 18.42
N VAL A 240 -14.29 1.18 18.99
CA VAL A 240 -12.91 0.78 19.35
C VAL A 240 -12.60 1.10 20.80
N ARG A 241 -13.57 1.67 21.55
CA ARG A 241 -13.41 2.01 22.95
C ARG A 241 -13.23 0.75 23.78
N LEU A 242 -12.25 0.81 24.65
CA LEU A 242 -11.98 -0.21 25.63
C LEU A 242 -12.89 -0.03 26.86
N THR A 243 -12.99 -1.06 27.67
CA THR A 243 -13.66 -0.98 28.97
C THR A 243 -12.92 -0.01 29.90
N ASP A 244 -13.60 0.53 30.91
CA ASP A 244 -13.03 1.49 31.87
C ASP A 244 -11.85 0.95 32.69
N GLU A 245 -11.63 -0.35 32.63
CA GLU A 245 -10.58 -1.04 33.39
C GLU A 245 -9.22 -1.07 32.70
N VAL A 246 -9.13 -0.61 31.44
CA VAL A 246 -7.87 -0.66 30.69
C VAL A 246 -7.01 0.58 31.02
N PRO A 247 -5.81 0.39 31.62
CA PRO A 247 -4.95 1.51 31.98
C PRO A 247 -4.48 2.29 30.76
N PRO A 248 -4.42 3.63 30.85
CA PRO A 248 -3.75 4.46 29.85
C PRO A 248 -2.31 3.99 29.58
N GLY A 249 -1.89 4.02 28.30
CA GLY A 249 -0.56 3.59 27.89
C GLY A 249 -0.29 2.09 27.96
N SER A 250 -1.26 1.27 28.37
CA SER A 250 -1.11 -0.19 28.36
C SER A 250 -1.03 -0.75 26.94
N PRO A 251 -0.49 -1.99 26.75
CA PRO A 251 -0.47 -2.63 25.42
C PRO A 251 -1.84 -2.67 24.73
N GLN A 252 -2.90 -2.91 25.50
CA GLN A 252 -4.27 -2.90 24.96
C GLN A 252 -4.71 -1.51 24.53
N SER A 253 -4.38 -0.47 25.32
CA SER A 253 -4.68 0.92 24.97
C SER A 253 -3.91 1.37 23.73
N LEU A 254 -2.61 1.02 23.64
CA LEU A 254 -1.78 1.27 22.46
C LEU A 254 -2.34 0.59 21.20
N ARG A 255 -2.70 -0.69 21.30
CA ARG A 255 -3.29 -1.44 20.18
C ARG A 255 -4.61 -0.84 19.72
N ALA A 256 -5.47 -0.41 20.63
CA ALA A 256 -6.73 0.25 20.28
C ALA A 256 -6.48 1.61 19.61
N ALA A 257 -5.53 2.39 20.12
CA ALA A 257 -5.12 3.67 19.52
C ALA A 257 -4.56 3.47 18.10
N VAL A 258 -3.66 2.49 17.90
CA VAL A 258 -3.16 2.11 16.56
C VAL A 258 -4.31 1.71 15.66
N THR A 259 -5.22 0.84 16.12
CA THR A 259 -6.39 0.39 15.34
C THR A 259 -7.24 1.58 14.87
N TRP A 260 -7.45 2.54 15.74
CA TRP A 260 -8.22 3.75 15.42
C TRP A 260 -7.49 4.64 14.40
N VAL A 261 -6.23 4.97 14.66
CA VAL A 261 -5.43 5.89 13.84
C VAL A 261 -5.14 5.26 12.47
N ALA A 262 -4.79 3.96 12.40
CA ALA A 262 -4.58 3.24 11.16
C ALA A 262 -5.84 3.19 10.28
N GLY A 263 -7.02 3.23 10.88
CA GLY A 263 -8.29 3.30 10.16
C GLY A 263 -8.63 4.67 9.56
N MET A 264 -7.89 5.74 9.86
CA MET A 264 -8.14 7.09 9.35
C MET A 264 -7.73 7.21 7.88
N THR A 265 -8.29 8.21 7.20
CA THR A 265 -7.73 8.74 5.95
C THR A 265 -6.69 9.82 6.27
N ASP A 266 -5.84 10.16 5.32
CA ASP A 266 -4.79 11.17 5.51
C ASP A 266 -5.37 12.51 6.01
N ARG A 267 -6.37 13.00 5.30
CA ARG A 267 -7.03 14.26 5.66
C ARG A 267 -7.61 14.22 7.08
N TYR A 268 -8.29 13.13 7.42
CA TYR A 268 -8.88 13.00 8.75
C TYR A 268 -7.82 12.95 9.84
N ALA A 269 -6.72 12.21 9.63
CA ALA A 269 -5.62 12.14 10.61
C ALA A 269 -4.96 13.51 10.85
N PHE A 270 -4.71 14.28 9.78
CA PHE A 270 -4.09 15.60 9.91
C PHE A 270 -5.05 16.63 10.50
N ASP A 271 -6.35 16.55 10.21
CA ASP A 271 -7.35 17.39 10.87
C ASP A 271 -7.48 17.05 12.36
N GLU A 272 -7.47 15.78 12.74
CA GLU A 272 -7.45 15.37 14.15
C GLU A 272 -6.20 15.87 14.87
N ALA A 273 -5.02 15.78 14.27
CA ALA A 273 -3.79 16.32 14.84
C ALA A 273 -3.88 17.85 15.05
N ARG A 274 -4.44 18.56 14.09
CA ARG A 274 -4.64 20.00 14.20
C ARG A 274 -5.62 20.37 15.32
N VAL A 275 -6.76 19.70 15.36
CA VAL A 275 -7.86 20.03 16.28
C VAL A 275 -7.56 19.59 17.72
N ARG A 276 -7.01 18.38 17.89
CA ARG A 276 -6.79 17.80 19.23
C ARG A 276 -5.42 18.07 19.81
N LEU A 277 -4.38 18.19 18.95
CA LEU A 277 -3.00 18.30 19.40
C LEU A 277 -2.39 19.68 19.10
N GLY A 278 -3.14 20.57 18.44
CA GLY A 278 -2.68 21.93 18.14
C GLY A 278 -1.59 22.01 17.07
N TRP A 279 -1.44 20.99 16.21
CA TRP A 279 -0.52 21.07 15.09
C TRP A 279 -0.88 22.26 14.19
N ARG A 280 0.11 23.08 13.86
CA ARG A 280 -0.10 24.19 12.93
C ARG A 280 -0.16 23.64 11.50
N ARG A 281 -1.02 24.25 10.67
CA ARG A 281 -1.21 23.83 9.28
C ARG A 281 0.08 23.78 8.48
N GLU A 282 0.97 24.75 8.71
CA GLU A 282 2.25 24.88 8.01
C GLU A 282 3.26 23.78 8.41
N ALA A 283 3.04 23.14 9.55
CA ALA A 283 3.86 22.01 10.03
C ALA A 283 3.36 20.65 9.54
N LEU A 284 2.20 20.59 8.91
CA LEU A 284 1.63 19.37 8.34
C LEU A 284 2.09 19.18 6.89
N PRO A 285 2.02 17.96 6.34
CA PRO A 285 2.31 17.72 4.92
C PRO A 285 1.44 18.59 4.02
N GLN A 286 2.02 19.18 2.98
CA GLN A 286 1.34 20.14 2.10
C GLN A 286 1.08 19.60 0.68
N GLY A 287 1.35 18.32 0.42
CA GLY A 287 1.25 17.73 -0.91
C GLY A 287 2.54 17.83 -1.72
N ILE A 288 2.43 17.70 -3.05
CA ILE A 288 3.57 17.84 -3.95
C ILE A 288 3.93 19.32 -4.05
N SER A 289 5.14 19.66 -3.66
CA SER A 289 5.71 20.99 -3.86
C SER A 289 7.13 20.87 -4.41
#